data_4684f6512ecb65acb8e591bfb38ea9d7
#
_entry.id   4684f6512ecb65acb8e591bfb38ea9d7
#
_cell.length_a   1.000
_cell.length_b   1.000
_cell.length_c   1.000
_cell.angle_alpha   90.00
_cell.angle_beta   90.00
_cell.angle_gamma   90.00
#
_symmetry.space_group_name_H-M   'P 1'
#
loop_
_entity.id
_entity.type
_entity.pdbx_description
1 polymer ?
#
loop_
_entity_poly.entity_id
_entity_poly.type
_entity_poly.pdbx_seq_one_letter_code
_entity_poly.pdbx_strand_id
1 'polypeptide(L)'
;MLVFGAQVYGGRRWLWFFQPSEVSKLAVLLFVAHLFGRMGRESFRWFMAGLLVLGAPALLILAEPDLGTALVLVPAVLAMLLAARVWTKGLVTILLLGILAMGTVLGTVYVAEGKAEADQRARIYSYVPLREHQLKRLRVFLFPDRDITNTGYNLRQAQISIGSGSMWGKGLKKGEQKSLGYLPPSVSMNDFIFAVLAEESGFMGALTMLALFLGILLAGIRIAFMSGDDRGRLFVIGATTLVFCHLYINVAMSIGLMPITGLPLPFISAGRTFLVVLLAMLGIVQSVAVHQEED
;
A
#
# COMPACT_ATOMS: atom_id res chain seq x y z
N MET A 1 3.25 -4.91 20.94
CA MET A 1 2.27 -5.47 20.01
C MET A 1 2.27 -6.98 20.01
N LEU A 2 3.34 -7.64 19.67
CA LEU A 2 3.43 -9.12 19.69
C LEU A 2 3.02 -9.72 21.06
N VAL A 3 3.16 -8.96 22.15
CA VAL A 3 2.86 -9.39 23.53
C VAL A 3 1.48 -8.93 24.01
N PHE A 4 1.05 -7.69 23.72
CA PHE A 4 -0.14 -7.04 24.31
C PHE A 4 -1.28 -6.73 23.33
N GLY A 5 -1.13 -7.04 22.03
CA GLY A 5 -2.13 -6.71 21.02
C GLY A 5 -3.40 -7.57 21.11
N ALA A 6 -4.58 -6.95 20.91
CA ALA A 6 -5.85 -7.66 20.77
C ALA A 6 -5.86 -8.48 19.48
N GLN A 7 -6.37 -9.71 19.55
CA GLN A 7 -6.46 -10.62 18.41
C GLN A 7 -7.74 -10.32 17.63
N VAL A 8 -7.60 -9.65 16.49
CA VAL A 8 -8.71 -9.34 15.59
C VAL A 8 -8.38 -9.88 14.20
N TYR A 9 -9.31 -10.62 13.60
CA TYR A 9 -9.13 -11.26 12.28
C TYR A 9 -7.84 -12.10 12.11
N GLY A 10 -7.46 -12.86 13.16
CA GLY A 10 -6.33 -13.80 13.10
C GLY A 10 -4.93 -13.18 13.30
N GLY A 11 -4.83 -11.88 13.61
CA GLY A 11 -3.57 -11.20 13.92
C GLY A 11 -3.69 -10.27 15.15
N ARG A 12 -2.64 -10.17 15.95
CA ARG A 12 -2.57 -9.23 17.08
C ARG A 12 -2.13 -7.85 16.58
N ARG A 13 -3.05 -7.09 15.93
CA ARG A 13 -2.72 -5.85 15.21
C ARG A 13 -3.25 -4.59 15.87
N TRP A 14 -4.14 -4.68 16.86
CA TRP A 14 -4.85 -3.55 17.45
C TRP A 14 -4.48 -3.37 18.91
N LEU A 15 -4.10 -2.15 19.26
CA LEU A 15 -4.03 -1.67 20.63
C LEU A 15 -5.21 -0.72 20.84
N TRP A 16 -6.29 -1.22 21.44
CA TRP A 16 -7.57 -0.51 21.64
C TRP A 16 -8.16 -0.04 20.29
N PHE A 17 -8.06 1.26 20.01
CA PHE A 17 -8.55 1.88 18.77
C PHE A 17 -7.44 2.22 17.79
N PHE A 18 -6.19 1.97 18.14
CA PHE A 18 -5.02 2.36 17.38
C PHE A 18 -4.37 1.15 16.70
N GLN A 19 -4.00 1.34 15.42
CA GLN A 19 -3.17 0.38 14.70
C GLN A 19 -1.74 0.95 14.65
N PRO A 20 -0.80 0.42 15.45
CA PRO A 20 0.55 0.96 15.55
C PRO A 20 1.37 0.88 14.25
N SER A 21 1.07 -0.06 13.35
CA SER A 21 1.69 -0.10 12.02
C SER A 21 1.39 1.17 11.21
N GLU A 22 0.25 1.85 11.42
CA GLU A 22 -0.05 3.12 10.77
C GLU A 22 0.86 4.25 11.32
N VAL A 23 1.01 4.32 12.64
CA VAL A 23 1.89 5.32 13.29
C VAL A 23 3.36 5.07 12.93
N SER A 24 3.77 3.81 12.81
CA SER A 24 5.14 3.45 12.44
C SER A 24 5.53 4.00 11.07
N LYS A 25 4.60 4.10 10.12
CA LYS A 25 4.85 4.72 8.81
C LYS A 25 5.29 6.18 8.95
N LEU A 26 4.53 6.97 9.73
CA LEU A 26 4.89 8.36 10.00
C LEU A 26 6.23 8.47 10.71
N ALA A 27 6.45 7.67 11.74
CA ALA A 27 7.71 7.67 12.51
C ALA A 27 8.92 7.31 11.63
N VAL A 28 8.80 6.32 10.77
CA VAL A 28 9.87 5.91 9.84
C VAL A 28 10.17 7.04 8.85
N LEU A 29 9.15 7.68 8.25
CA LEU A 29 9.36 8.79 7.31
C LEU A 29 10.08 9.96 8.00
N LEU A 30 9.68 10.34 9.21
CA LEU A 30 10.33 11.40 9.99
C LEU A 30 11.77 11.03 10.33
N PHE A 31 12.02 9.79 10.75
CA PHE A 31 13.35 9.32 11.10
C PHE A 31 14.28 9.29 9.89
N VAL A 32 13.82 8.78 8.75
CA VAL A 32 14.57 8.77 7.48
C VAL A 32 14.87 10.21 7.03
N ALA A 33 13.88 11.11 7.05
CA ALA A 33 14.05 12.51 6.70
C ALA A 33 15.08 13.21 7.59
N HIS A 34 15.02 12.98 8.92
CA HIS A 34 15.98 13.53 9.86
C HIS A 34 17.39 12.99 9.66
N LEU A 35 17.54 11.68 9.47
CA LEU A 35 18.85 11.02 9.34
C LEU A 35 19.55 11.42 8.04
N PHE A 36 18.83 11.39 6.92
CA PHE A 36 19.41 11.61 5.59
C PHE A 36 19.35 13.06 5.10
N GLY A 37 18.48 13.91 5.67
CA GLY A 37 18.41 15.34 5.35
C GLY A 37 19.64 16.14 5.80
N ARG A 38 20.46 15.63 6.69
CA ARG A 38 21.71 16.28 7.12
C ARG A 38 22.96 15.81 6.35
N MET A 39 22.88 14.74 5.56
CA MET A 39 24.05 13.95 5.22
C MET A 39 24.11 13.50 3.76
N GLY A 40 23.52 14.23 2.81
CA GLY A 40 23.53 13.90 1.39
C GLY A 40 24.92 13.63 0.83
N ARG A 41 25.38 12.40 0.86
CA ARG A 41 26.60 11.95 0.16
C ARG A 41 26.50 10.49 -0.25
N GLU A 42 26.95 10.19 -1.46
CA GLU A 42 27.13 8.83 -1.96
C GLU A 42 28.16 8.06 -1.13
N SER A 43 27.70 7.34 -0.11
CA SER A 43 28.55 6.52 0.74
C SER A 43 27.88 5.18 1.05
N PHE A 44 28.66 4.10 0.90
CA PHE A 44 28.22 2.75 1.28
C PHE A 44 27.76 2.64 2.74
N ARG A 45 28.41 3.38 3.65
CA ARG A 45 28.03 3.38 5.08
C ARG A 45 26.60 3.91 5.30
N TRP A 46 26.20 4.95 4.58
CA TRP A 46 24.86 5.52 4.64
C TRP A 46 23.83 4.64 3.94
N PHE A 47 24.23 3.94 2.88
CA PHE A 47 23.41 2.92 2.27
C PHE A 47 23.08 1.79 3.27
N MET A 48 24.07 1.27 4.00
CA MET A 48 23.83 0.29 5.04
C MET A 48 22.93 0.81 6.16
N ALA A 49 23.11 2.07 6.60
CA ALA A 49 22.22 2.70 7.56
C ALA A 49 20.78 2.78 7.02
N GLY A 50 20.59 3.17 5.75
CA GLY A 50 19.29 3.20 5.10
C GLY A 50 18.61 1.83 5.04
N LEU A 51 19.39 0.78 4.74
CA LEU A 51 18.90 -0.60 4.76
C LEU A 51 18.48 -1.07 6.16
N LEU A 52 19.22 -0.70 7.20
CA LEU A 52 18.86 -1.01 8.60
C LEU A 52 17.59 -0.29 9.01
N VAL A 53 17.48 0.99 8.66
CA VAL A 53 16.29 1.82 8.95
C VAL A 53 15.05 1.32 8.22
N LEU A 54 15.19 0.83 6.99
CA LEU A 54 14.11 0.21 6.23
C LEU A 54 13.85 -1.23 6.72
N GLY A 55 14.91 -2.01 6.90
CA GLY A 55 14.83 -3.45 7.17
C GLY A 55 14.23 -3.77 8.53
N ALA A 56 14.58 -3.03 9.58
CA ALA A 56 14.08 -3.30 10.93
C ALA A 56 12.55 -3.13 11.03
N PRO A 57 11.94 -2.01 10.63
CA PRO A 57 10.47 -1.89 10.59
C PRO A 57 9.82 -2.86 9.62
N ALA A 58 10.41 -3.06 8.43
CA ALA A 58 9.86 -3.99 7.44
C ALA A 58 9.81 -5.43 7.96
N LEU A 59 10.87 -5.89 8.62
CA LEU A 59 10.90 -7.22 9.25
C LEU A 59 9.88 -7.35 10.38
N LEU A 60 9.73 -6.33 11.22
CA LEU A 60 8.71 -6.33 12.29
C LEU A 60 7.29 -6.37 11.71
N ILE A 61 7.02 -5.60 10.66
CA ILE A 61 5.72 -5.56 9.96
C ILE A 61 5.45 -6.91 9.27
N LEU A 62 6.46 -7.52 8.66
CA LEU A 62 6.34 -8.86 8.06
C LEU A 62 6.09 -9.94 9.13
N ALA A 63 6.66 -9.79 10.32
CA ALA A 63 6.37 -10.68 11.47
C ALA A 63 4.92 -10.57 11.95
N GLU A 64 4.27 -9.42 11.77
CA GLU A 64 2.84 -9.17 12.09
C GLU A 64 1.87 -9.58 10.99
N PRO A 65 2.20 -10.42 10.04
CA PRO A 65 1.66 -10.70 8.71
C PRO A 65 0.94 -9.54 7.99
N ASP A 66 1.49 -8.34 8.07
CA ASP A 66 0.96 -7.14 7.41
C ASP A 66 1.78 -6.78 6.15
N LEU A 67 1.60 -7.58 5.10
CA LEU A 67 2.24 -7.33 3.80
C LEU A 67 1.83 -5.98 3.19
N GLY A 68 0.60 -5.54 3.44
CA GLY A 68 0.09 -4.28 2.89
C GLY A 68 0.92 -3.10 3.35
N THR A 69 1.15 -2.97 4.66
CA THR A 69 1.97 -1.88 5.22
C THR A 69 3.42 -1.92 4.71
N ALA A 70 4.03 -3.11 4.60
CA ALA A 70 5.37 -3.24 4.03
C ALA A 70 5.40 -2.79 2.56
N LEU A 71 4.37 -3.12 1.79
CA LEU A 71 4.27 -2.83 0.36
C LEU A 71 4.21 -1.33 0.05
N VAL A 72 3.70 -0.49 0.96
CA VAL A 72 3.70 0.98 0.79
C VAL A 72 4.90 1.65 1.43
N LEU A 73 5.42 1.11 2.53
CA LEU A 73 6.54 1.71 3.24
C LEU A 73 7.86 1.58 2.48
N VAL A 74 8.09 0.40 1.87
CA VAL A 74 9.33 0.14 1.10
C VAL A 74 9.51 1.12 -0.06
N PRO A 75 8.54 1.33 -0.97
CA PRO A 75 8.67 2.31 -2.04
C PRO A 75 8.86 3.75 -1.51
N ALA A 76 8.14 4.13 -0.44
CA ALA A 76 8.25 5.45 0.14
C ALA A 76 9.67 5.74 0.65
N VAL A 77 10.25 4.81 1.43
CA VAL A 77 11.63 4.96 1.92
C VAL A 77 12.65 4.88 0.78
N LEU A 78 12.46 4.00 -0.20
CA LEU A 78 13.33 3.96 -1.37
C LEU A 78 13.32 5.27 -2.16
N ALA A 79 12.15 5.90 -2.35
CA ALA A 79 12.05 7.21 -2.98
C ALA A 79 12.81 8.29 -2.18
N MET A 80 12.71 8.28 -0.86
CA MET A 80 13.47 9.19 0.02
C MET A 80 14.98 8.96 -0.11
N LEU A 81 15.45 7.72 -0.08
CA LEU A 81 16.87 7.38 -0.22
C LEU A 81 17.43 7.75 -1.59
N LEU A 82 16.63 7.57 -2.66
CA LEU A 82 16.98 8.03 -4.02
C LEU A 82 17.11 9.56 -4.07
N ALA A 83 16.16 10.27 -3.49
CA ALA A 83 16.18 11.73 -3.41
C ALA A 83 17.34 12.27 -2.55
N ALA A 84 17.73 11.54 -1.50
CA ALA A 84 18.89 11.83 -0.67
C ALA A 84 20.23 11.48 -1.37
N ARG A 85 20.18 10.96 -2.61
CA ARG A 85 21.36 10.52 -3.38
C ARG A 85 22.25 9.51 -2.64
N VAL A 86 21.64 8.64 -1.85
CA VAL A 86 22.36 7.56 -1.16
C VAL A 86 22.66 6.46 -2.17
N TRP A 87 23.93 6.17 -2.40
CA TRP A 87 24.49 5.13 -3.29
C TRP A 87 23.49 4.52 -4.30
N THR A 88 23.14 5.30 -5.30
CA THR A 88 22.05 5.02 -6.26
C THR A 88 22.17 3.64 -6.93
N LYS A 89 23.41 3.21 -7.25
CA LYS A 89 23.64 1.88 -7.82
C LYS A 89 23.17 0.75 -6.92
N GLY A 90 23.43 0.84 -5.61
CA GLY A 90 22.95 -0.15 -4.63
C GLY A 90 21.44 -0.18 -4.50
N LEU A 91 20.78 1.00 -4.49
CA LEU A 91 19.32 1.10 -4.43
C LEU A 91 18.67 0.48 -5.69
N VAL A 92 19.22 0.76 -6.88
CA VAL A 92 18.75 0.15 -8.13
C VAL A 92 18.95 -1.36 -8.11
N THR A 93 20.09 -1.84 -7.61
CA THR A 93 20.34 -3.28 -7.49
C THR A 93 19.33 -3.97 -6.58
N ILE A 94 19.01 -3.36 -5.43
CA ILE A 94 17.99 -3.92 -4.51
C ILE A 94 16.61 -3.91 -5.16
N LEU A 95 16.25 -2.86 -5.87
CA LEU A 95 14.98 -2.79 -6.59
C LEU A 95 14.88 -3.91 -7.63
N LEU A 96 15.93 -4.11 -8.43
CA LEU A 96 15.98 -5.18 -9.43
C LEU A 96 15.92 -6.57 -8.81
N LEU A 97 16.63 -6.79 -7.69
CA LEU A 97 16.57 -8.05 -6.94
C LEU A 97 15.18 -8.28 -6.37
N GLY A 98 14.51 -7.24 -5.86
CA GLY A 98 13.12 -7.32 -5.37
C GLY A 98 12.14 -7.69 -6.49
N ILE A 99 12.26 -7.08 -7.66
CA ILE A 99 11.44 -7.40 -8.84
C ILE A 99 11.70 -8.86 -9.28
N LEU A 100 12.95 -9.29 -9.33
CA LEU A 100 13.33 -10.65 -9.67
C LEU A 100 12.75 -11.65 -8.66
N ALA A 101 12.88 -11.38 -7.34
CA ALA A 101 12.33 -12.22 -6.28
C ALA A 101 10.81 -12.32 -6.38
N MET A 102 10.12 -11.20 -6.63
CA MET A 102 8.66 -11.20 -6.84
C MET A 102 8.28 -12.01 -8.09
N GLY A 103 9.00 -11.82 -9.20
CA GLY A 103 8.79 -12.58 -10.43
C GLY A 103 8.99 -14.09 -10.24
N THR A 104 10.02 -14.50 -9.48
CA THR A 104 10.26 -15.91 -9.16
C THR A 104 9.15 -16.49 -8.29
N VAL A 105 8.67 -15.76 -7.27
CA VAL A 105 7.52 -16.18 -6.43
C VAL A 105 6.25 -16.33 -7.26
N LEU A 106 5.92 -15.35 -8.09
CA LEU A 106 4.74 -15.42 -8.97
C LEU A 106 4.85 -16.58 -9.97
N GLY A 107 6.02 -16.77 -10.57
CA GLY A 107 6.30 -17.87 -11.49
C GLY A 107 6.17 -19.24 -10.82
N THR A 108 6.69 -19.39 -9.59
CA THR A 108 6.57 -20.66 -8.84
C THR A 108 5.11 -20.96 -8.49
N VAL A 109 4.34 -19.97 -8.05
CA VAL A 109 2.90 -20.15 -7.78
C VAL A 109 2.14 -20.50 -9.06
N TYR A 110 2.45 -19.81 -10.19
CA TYR A 110 1.81 -20.08 -11.47
C TYR A 110 2.07 -21.51 -11.95
N VAL A 111 3.32 -21.99 -11.89
CA VAL A 111 3.69 -23.37 -12.27
C VAL A 111 3.06 -24.40 -11.32
N ALA A 112 3.11 -24.15 -10.02
CA ALA A 112 2.54 -25.04 -9.02
C ALA A 112 1.03 -25.23 -9.23
N GLU A 113 0.29 -24.15 -9.45
CA GLU A 113 -1.16 -24.23 -9.66
C GLU A 113 -1.54 -24.72 -11.07
N GLY A 114 -0.76 -24.36 -12.09
CA GLY A 114 -1.08 -24.68 -13.47
C GLY A 114 -0.76 -26.11 -13.90
N LYS A 115 0.34 -26.70 -13.38
CA LYS A 115 0.92 -27.94 -13.94
C LYS A 115 1.21 -29.02 -12.90
N ALA A 116 1.27 -28.72 -11.59
CA ALA A 116 1.70 -29.68 -10.59
C ALA A 116 0.54 -30.48 -10.00
N GLU A 117 0.77 -31.77 -9.71
CA GLU A 117 -0.11 -32.61 -8.91
C GLU A 117 -0.12 -32.18 -7.44
N ALA A 118 -1.10 -32.65 -6.64
CA ALA A 118 -1.30 -32.21 -5.28
C ALA A 118 -0.04 -32.37 -4.39
N ASP A 119 0.64 -33.49 -4.48
CA ASP A 119 1.85 -33.78 -3.71
C ASP A 119 3.04 -32.89 -4.15
N GLN A 120 3.16 -32.62 -5.45
CA GLN A 120 4.18 -31.73 -5.99
C GLN A 120 3.94 -30.29 -5.57
N ARG A 121 2.67 -29.83 -5.55
CA ARG A 121 2.31 -28.49 -5.05
C ARG A 121 2.74 -28.29 -3.60
N ALA A 122 2.45 -29.25 -2.73
CA ALA A 122 2.83 -29.17 -1.32
C ALA A 122 4.36 -29.02 -1.17
N ARG A 123 5.14 -29.78 -1.95
CA ARG A 123 6.60 -29.68 -1.96
C ARG A 123 7.08 -28.31 -2.49
N ILE A 124 6.51 -27.82 -3.58
CA ILE A 124 6.88 -26.50 -4.14
C ILE A 124 6.61 -25.39 -3.11
N TYR A 125 5.45 -25.43 -2.46
CA TYR A 125 5.08 -24.41 -1.47
C TYR A 125 5.93 -24.45 -0.20
N SER A 126 6.51 -25.60 0.17
CA SER A 126 7.44 -25.67 1.31
C SER A 126 8.73 -24.87 1.10
N TYR A 127 9.12 -24.57 -0.14
CA TYR A 127 10.27 -23.73 -0.48
C TYR A 127 9.92 -22.26 -0.61
N VAL A 128 8.63 -21.89 -0.66
CA VAL A 128 8.21 -20.50 -0.77
C VAL A 128 8.07 -19.89 0.64
N PRO A 129 8.85 -18.86 1.02
CA PRO A 129 8.85 -18.31 2.37
C PRO A 129 7.63 -17.39 2.61
N LEU A 130 6.43 -17.87 2.25
CA LEU A 130 5.16 -17.17 2.42
C LEU A 130 4.19 -18.00 3.27
N ARG A 131 3.40 -17.30 4.08
CA ARG A 131 2.35 -17.91 4.88
C ARG A 131 1.16 -18.32 4.00
N GLU A 132 0.38 -19.30 4.43
CA GLU A 132 -0.75 -19.84 3.66
C GLU A 132 -1.75 -18.75 3.20
N HIS A 133 -2.06 -17.76 4.05
CA HIS A 133 -2.96 -16.66 3.68
C HIS A 133 -2.37 -15.73 2.61
N GLN A 134 -1.03 -15.58 2.54
CA GLN A 134 -0.33 -14.80 1.52
C GLN A 134 -0.32 -15.56 0.19
N LEU A 135 -0.03 -16.86 0.24
CA LEU A 135 -0.13 -17.76 -0.92
C LEU A 135 -1.56 -17.76 -1.49
N LYS A 136 -2.58 -17.81 -0.61
CA LYS A 136 -3.97 -17.75 -1.04
C LYS A 136 -4.27 -16.48 -1.83
N ARG A 137 -3.78 -15.31 -1.39
CA ARG A 137 -3.96 -14.04 -2.13
C ARG A 137 -3.29 -14.07 -3.50
N LEU A 138 -2.10 -14.64 -3.61
CA LEU A 138 -1.41 -14.80 -4.90
C LEU A 138 -2.11 -15.81 -5.82
N ARG A 139 -2.65 -16.91 -5.27
CA ARG A 139 -3.45 -17.88 -6.03
C ARG A 139 -4.70 -17.22 -6.61
N VAL A 140 -5.43 -16.47 -5.79
CA VAL A 140 -6.63 -15.73 -6.24
C VAL A 140 -6.29 -14.71 -7.31
N PHE A 141 -5.15 -14.03 -7.19
CA PHE A 141 -4.70 -13.07 -8.20
C PHE A 141 -4.39 -13.74 -9.54
N LEU A 142 -3.68 -14.88 -9.52
CA LEU A 142 -3.29 -15.59 -10.75
C LEU A 142 -4.43 -16.45 -11.34
N PHE A 143 -5.31 -16.96 -10.48
CA PHE A 143 -6.40 -17.87 -10.86
C PHE A 143 -7.70 -17.50 -10.13
N PRO A 144 -8.29 -16.34 -10.43
CA PRO A 144 -9.46 -15.82 -9.70
C PRO A 144 -10.68 -16.74 -9.79
N ASP A 145 -10.80 -17.49 -10.87
CA ASP A 145 -11.92 -18.41 -11.13
C ASP A 145 -11.93 -19.66 -10.25
N ARG A 146 -10.81 -19.96 -9.57
CA ARG A 146 -10.69 -21.12 -8.69
C ARG A 146 -11.18 -20.89 -7.25
N ASP A 147 -11.27 -19.65 -6.79
CA ASP A 147 -11.79 -19.29 -5.46
C ASP A 147 -13.15 -18.61 -5.58
N ILE A 148 -14.21 -19.41 -5.69
CA ILE A 148 -15.59 -18.96 -5.94
C ILE A 148 -16.28 -18.49 -4.65
N THR A 149 -15.71 -18.78 -3.47
CA THR A 149 -16.45 -18.67 -2.20
C THR A 149 -15.98 -17.57 -1.25
N ASN A 150 -14.73 -17.06 -1.41
CA ASN A 150 -14.14 -16.12 -0.44
C ASN A 150 -13.52 -14.91 -1.11
N THR A 151 -12.19 -14.88 -1.09
CA THR A 151 -11.39 -13.73 -1.55
C THR A 151 -11.56 -13.47 -3.05
N GLY A 152 -11.63 -14.54 -3.87
CA GLY A 152 -11.89 -14.46 -5.30
C GLY A 152 -13.31 -14.01 -5.61
N TYR A 153 -14.29 -14.47 -4.83
CA TYR A 153 -15.67 -13.97 -4.91
C TYR A 153 -15.74 -12.45 -4.68
N ASN A 154 -15.12 -11.96 -3.62
CA ASN A 154 -15.10 -10.53 -3.32
C ASN A 154 -14.47 -9.69 -4.44
N LEU A 155 -13.38 -10.18 -5.05
CA LEU A 155 -12.75 -9.52 -6.20
C LEU A 155 -13.70 -9.47 -7.41
N ARG A 156 -14.35 -10.59 -7.72
CA ARG A 156 -15.32 -10.65 -8.83
C ARG A 156 -16.50 -9.71 -8.59
N GLN A 157 -17.04 -9.66 -7.37
CA GLN A 157 -18.13 -8.73 -7.02
C GLN A 157 -17.67 -7.27 -7.11
N ALA A 158 -16.43 -6.95 -6.72
CA ALA A 158 -15.86 -5.62 -6.90
C ALA A 158 -15.75 -5.24 -8.39
N GLN A 159 -15.30 -6.14 -9.24
CA GLN A 159 -15.23 -5.90 -10.70
C GLN A 159 -16.62 -5.72 -11.33
N ILE A 160 -17.61 -6.53 -10.89
CA ILE A 160 -19.01 -6.38 -11.32
C ILE A 160 -19.56 -5.01 -10.86
N SER A 161 -19.26 -4.61 -9.62
CA SER A 161 -19.62 -3.30 -9.08
C SER A 161 -19.10 -2.17 -9.96
N ILE A 162 -17.80 -2.17 -10.28
CA ILE A 162 -17.17 -1.17 -11.17
C ILE A 162 -17.84 -1.15 -12.55
N GLY A 163 -18.03 -2.32 -13.16
CA GLY A 163 -18.63 -2.42 -14.49
C GLY A 163 -20.09 -1.98 -14.54
N SER A 164 -20.85 -2.23 -13.46
CA SER A 164 -22.27 -1.87 -13.37
C SER A 164 -22.52 -0.37 -13.18
N GLY A 165 -21.50 0.40 -12.76
CA GLY A 165 -21.59 1.85 -12.57
C GLY A 165 -21.74 2.66 -13.85
N SER A 166 -21.40 2.09 -15.03
CA SER A 166 -21.48 2.77 -16.33
C SER A 166 -20.78 4.16 -16.31
N MET A 167 -21.26 5.12 -17.10
CA MET A 167 -20.66 6.49 -17.17
C MET A 167 -21.02 7.34 -15.96
N TRP A 168 -22.25 7.29 -15.46
CA TRP A 168 -22.79 8.24 -14.48
C TRP A 168 -23.10 7.65 -13.11
N GLY A 169 -22.94 6.33 -12.94
CA GLY A 169 -23.25 5.63 -11.71
C GLY A 169 -24.73 5.38 -11.46
N LYS A 170 -25.01 4.56 -10.45
CA LYS A 170 -26.38 4.25 -10.01
C LYS A 170 -26.96 5.30 -9.04
N GLY A 171 -26.11 6.21 -8.56
CA GLY A 171 -26.46 7.22 -7.56
C GLY A 171 -25.96 6.85 -6.17
N LEU A 172 -25.73 7.86 -5.34
CA LEU A 172 -25.25 7.74 -3.96
C LEU A 172 -26.15 6.82 -3.13
N LYS A 173 -25.54 5.84 -2.45
CA LYS A 173 -26.22 4.82 -1.62
C LYS A 173 -27.19 3.90 -2.38
N LYS A 174 -27.17 3.94 -3.69
CA LYS A 174 -27.99 3.07 -4.56
C LYS A 174 -27.19 1.91 -5.18
N GLY A 175 -25.95 1.71 -4.74
CA GLY A 175 -25.11 0.57 -5.15
C GLY A 175 -25.77 -0.74 -4.73
N GLU A 176 -26.00 -1.65 -5.69
CA GLU A 176 -26.67 -2.93 -5.46
C GLU A 176 -25.74 -3.94 -4.76
N GLN A 177 -24.46 -3.95 -5.13
CA GLN A 177 -23.52 -4.95 -4.62
C GLN A 177 -23.34 -4.86 -3.10
N LYS A 178 -23.39 -3.64 -2.55
CA LYS A 178 -23.36 -3.40 -1.11
C LYS A 178 -24.73 -3.62 -0.46
N SER A 179 -25.81 -3.11 -1.06
CA SER A 179 -27.16 -3.16 -0.49
C SER A 179 -27.74 -4.57 -0.45
N LEU A 180 -27.42 -5.42 -1.44
CA LEU A 180 -27.82 -6.81 -1.49
C LEU A 180 -26.88 -7.76 -0.73
N GLY A 181 -25.81 -7.22 -0.11
CA GLY A 181 -24.88 -8.01 0.72
C GLY A 181 -23.89 -8.88 -0.06
N TYR A 182 -23.78 -8.71 -1.38
CA TYR A 182 -22.80 -9.42 -2.19
C TYR A 182 -21.36 -9.04 -1.82
N LEU A 183 -21.12 -7.77 -1.42
CA LEU A 183 -19.89 -7.31 -0.81
C LEU A 183 -20.11 -7.05 0.69
N PRO A 184 -19.53 -7.84 1.60
CA PRO A 184 -19.67 -7.62 3.04
C PRO A 184 -19.24 -6.21 3.44
N PRO A 185 -19.93 -5.52 4.38
CA PRO A 185 -19.62 -4.16 4.78
C PRO A 185 -18.17 -3.92 5.22
N SER A 186 -17.55 -4.89 5.90
CA SER A 186 -16.15 -4.83 6.31
C SER A 186 -15.17 -4.79 5.14
N VAL A 187 -15.53 -5.40 4.03
CA VAL A 187 -14.70 -5.49 2.80
C VAL A 187 -14.99 -4.30 1.88
N SER A 188 -16.26 -3.98 1.68
CA SER A 188 -16.69 -2.90 0.79
C SER A 188 -16.29 -1.51 1.29
N MET A 189 -16.27 -1.28 2.63
CA MET A 189 -15.94 0.02 3.21
C MET A 189 -14.43 0.26 3.39
N ASN A 190 -13.62 -0.78 3.33
CA ASN A 190 -12.17 -0.68 3.53
C ASN A 190 -11.42 -1.02 2.25
N ASP A 191 -11.45 -2.30 1.86
CA ASP A 191 -10.56 -2.83 0.83
C ASP A 191 -11.03 -2.48 -0.58
N PHE A 192 -12.35 -2.59 -0.85
CA PHE A 192 -12.95 -2.36 -2.17
C PHE A 192 -13.82 -1.11 -2.23
N ILE A 193 -13.48 -0.08 -1.44
CA ILE A 193 -14.25 1.18 -1.45
C ILE A 193 -14.23 1.88 -2.81
N PHE A 194 -13.16 1.73 -3.59
CA PHE A 194 -13.09 2.21 -4.96
C PHE A 194 -14.18 1.58 -5.85
N ALA A 195 -14.44 0.28 -5.69
CA ALA A 195 -15.48 -0.41 -6.45
C ALA A 195 -16.89 0.13 -6.11
N VAL A 196 -17.16 0.40 -4.82
CA VAL A 196 -18.41 1.03 -4.38
C VAL A 196 -18.56 2.44 -4.94
N LEU A 197 -17.48 3.25 -4.88
CA LEU A 197 -17.47 4.58 -5.46
C LEU A 197 -17.75 4.54 -6.96
N ALA A 198 -17.09 3.63 -7.68
CA ALA A 198 -17.29 3.48 -9.12
C ALA A 198 -18.72 3.00 -9.48
N GLU A 199 -19.35 2.14 -8.66
CA GLU A 199 -20.75 1.74 -8.84
C GLU A 199 -21.71 2.91 -8.63
N GLU A 200 -21.50 3.69 -7.56
CA GLU A 200 -22.40 4.77 -7.17
C GLU A 200 -22.25 6.03 -8.06
N SER A 201 -21.02 6.41 -8.43
CA SER A 201 -20.71 7.64 -9.17
C SER A 201 -20.29 7.42 -10.62
N GLY A 202 -20.14 6.16 -11.04
CA GLY A 202 -19.77 5.79 -12.40
C GLY A 202 -18.33 6.12 -12.77
N PHE A 203 -18.04 5.97 -14.07
CA PHE A 203 -16.72 6.29 -14.61
C PHE A 203 -16.31 7.76 -14.38
N MET A 204 -17.25 8.69 -14.54
CA MET A 204 -16.98 10.13 -14.35
C MET A 204 -16.64 10.45 -12.90
N GLY A 205 -17.31 9.83 -11.92
CA GLY A 205 -16.97 9.99 -10.50
C GLY A 205 -15.61 9.38 -10.15
N ALA A 206 -15.31 8.20 -10.67
CA ALA A 206 -14.00 7.57 -10.50
C ALA A 206 -12.87 8.43 -11.12
N LEU A 207 -13.08 8.97 -12.32
CA LEU A 207 -12.13 9.87 -12.99
C LEU A 207 -11.92 11.16 -12.21
N THR A 208 -12.99 11.76 -11.68
CA THR A 208 -12.92 12.96 -10.84
C THR A 208 -12.11 12.69 -9.57
N MET A 209 -12.36 11.57 -8.91
CA MET A 209 -11.58 11.15 -7.74
C MET A 209 -10.09 11.01 -8.09
N LEU A 210 -9.74 10.32 -9.18
CA LEU A 210 -8.35 10.18 -9.62
C LEU A 210 -7.70 11.52 -9.97
N ALA A 211 -8.44 12.44 -10.59
CA ALA A 211 -7.97 13.80 -10.90
C ALA A 211 -7.67 14.60 -9.62
N LEU A 212 -8.52 14.50 -8.59
CA LEU A 212 -8.26 15.14 -7.29
C LEU A 212 -7.01 14.57 -6.61
N PHE A 213 -6.83 13.25 -6.63
CA PHE A 213 -5.59 12.63 -6.13
C PHE A 213 -4.36 13.07 -6.93
N LEU A 214 -4.47 13.14 -8.25
CA LEU A 214 -3.39 13.67 -9.09
C LEU A 214 -3.02 15.10 -8.66
N GLY A 215 -4.01 15.96 -8.37
CA GLY A 215 -3.77 17.31 -7.84
C GLY A 215 -2.99 17.29 -6.52
N ILE A 216 -3.35 16.40 -5.58
CA ILE A 216 -2.63 16.25 -4.30
C ILE A 216 -1.19 15.78 -4.54
N LEU A 217 -0.98 14.81 -5.44
CA LEU A 217 0.35 14.29 -5.75
C LEU A 217 1.23 15.35 -6.43
N LEU A 218 0.67 16.10 -7.38
CA LEU A 218 1.39 17.20 -8.04
C LEU A 218 1.73 18.34 -7.06
N ALA A 219 0.83 18.68 -6.14
CA ALA A 219 1.11 19.62 -5.07
C ALA A 219 2.26 19.15 -4.18
N GLY A 220 2.25 17.87 -3.75
CA GLY A 220 3.36 17.29 -2.99
C GLY A 220 4.69 17.33 -3.73
N ILE A 221 4.69 16.95 -5.01
CA ILE A 221 5.89 17.05 -5.86
C ILE A 221 6.38 18.50 -5.94
N ARG A 222 5.49 19.47 -6.17
CA ARG A 222 5.83 20.88 -6.22
C ARG A 222 6.46 21.36 -4.92
N ILE A 223 5.85 21.06 -3.77
CA ILE A 223 6.38 21.40 -2.45
C ILE A 223 7.78 20.82 -2.26
N ALA A 224 8.00 19.54 -2.63
CA ALA A 224 9.29 18.91 -2.54
C ALA A 224 10.38 19.61 -3.39
N PHE A 225 10.02 20.08 -4.59
CA PHE A 225 10.96 20.83 -5.43
C PHE A 225 11.26 22.24 -4.92
N MET A 226 10.30 22.87 -4.27
CA MET A 226 10.45 24.24 -3.74
C MET A 226 11.11 24.27 -2.35
N SER A 227 11.16 23.13 -1.65
CA SER A 227 11.71 23.06 -0.28
C SER A 227 13.21 23.37 -0.25
N GLY A 228 13.60 24.40 0.48
CA GLY A 228 14.99 24.75 0.78
C GLY A 228 15.65 23.82 1.80
N ASP A 229 14.86 23.20 2.72
CA ASP A 229 15.37 22.23 3.70
C ASP A 229 15.32 20.80 3.17
N ASP A 230 16.48 20.14 3.18
CA ASP A 230 16.61 18.74 2.73
C ASP A 230 15.74 17.77 3.53
N ARG A 231 15.49 18.03 4.82
CA ARG A 231 14.64 17.16 5.66
C ARG A 231 13.18 17.29 5.29
N GLY A 232 12.71 18.54 5.15
CA GLY A 232 11.37 18.83 4.68
C GLY A 232 11.12 18.19 3.31
N ARG A 233 12.06 18.41 2.36
CA ARG A 233 12.00 17.80 1.02
C ARG A 233 11.88 16.29 1.06
N LEU A 234 12.73 15.59 1.82
CA LEU A 234 12.71 14.15 1.92
C LEU A 234 11.40 13.64 2.53
N PHE A 235 10.91 14.29 3.59
CA PHE A 235 9.64 13.92 4.21
C PHE A 235 8.47 14.05 3.22
N VAL A 236 8.40 15.18 2.48
CA VAL A 236 7.35 15.39 1.49
C VAL A 236 7.39 14.35 0.38
N ILE A 237 8.58 13.97 -0.11
CA ILE A 237 8.74 12.88 -1.08
C ILE A 237 8.21 11.56 -0.52
N GLY A 238 8.59 11.21 0.71
CA GLY A 238 8.13 9.99 1.37
C GLY A 238 6.62 9.96 1.55
N ALA A 239 6.03 11.03 2.07
CA ALA A 239 4.60 11.17 2.29
C ALA A 239 3.80 11.11 0.97
N THR A 240 4.24 11.82 -0.05
CA THR A 240 3.62 11.84 -1.39
C THR A 240 3.68 10.44 -2.03
N THR A 241 4.83 9.76 -1.94
CA THR A 241 4.98 8.39 -2.45
C THR A 241 4.08 7.41 -1.70
N LEU A 242 3.93 7.57 -0.39
CA LEU A 242 3.05 6.73 0.43
C LEU A 242 1.58 6.90 0.01
N VAL A 243 1.11 8.13 -0.19
CA VAL A 243 -0.24 8.42 -0.68
C VAL A 243 -0.45 7.81 -2.07
N PHE A 244 0.53 7.97 -2.98
CA PHE A 244 0.50 7.36 -4.30
C PHE A 244 0.39 5.84 -4.23
N CYS A 245 1.21 5.18 -3.41
CA CYS A 245 1.17 3.72 -3.27
C CYS A 245 -0.17 3.22 -2.73
N HIS A 246 -0.75 3.88 -1.73
CA HIS A 246 -2.08 3.53 -1.22
C HIS A 246 -3.15 3.66 -2.29
N LEU A 247 -3.17 4.79 -3.03
CA LEU A 247 -4.09 5.01 -4.14
C LEU A 247 -3.94 3.93 -5.21
N TYR A 248 -2.70 3.77 -5.72
CA TYR A 248 -2.40 2.85 -6.81
C TYR A 248 -2.79 1.41 -6.47
N ILE A 249 -2.35 0.93 -5.29
CA ILE A 249 -2.60 -0.45 -4.88
C ILE A 249 -4.09 -0.71 -4.66
N ASN A 250 -4.84 0.23 -4.02
CA ASN A 250 -6.26 0.06 -3.79
C ASN A 250 -7.06 0.01 -5.11
N VAL A 251 -6.77 0.91 -6.04
CA VAL A 251 -7.40 0.91 -7.37
C VAL A 251 -7.00 -0.34 -8.15
N ALA A 252 -5.70 -0.66 -8.21
CA ALA A 252 -5.17 -1.79 -8.97
C ALA A 252 -5.73 -3.14 -8.48
N MET A 253 -5.83 -3.34 -7.14
CA MET A 253 -6.44 -4.58 -6.62
C MET A 253 -7.94 -4.66 -6.91
N SER A 254 -8.66 -3.52 -6.90
CA SER A 254 -10.09 -3.49 -7.18
C SER A 254 -10.43 -3.87 -8.63
N ILE A 255 -9.53 -3.54 -9.56
CA ILE A 255 -9.67 -3.92 -10.99
C ILE A 255 -8.96 -5.23 -11.35
N GLY A 256 -8.31 -5.89 -10.37
CA GLY A 256 -7.66 -7.19 -10.57
C GLY A 256 -6.24 -7.12 -11.15
N LEU A 257 -5.59 -5.96 -11.17
CA LEU A 257 -4.20 -5.80 -11.64
C LEU A 257 -3.15 -6.08 -10.56
N MET A 258 -3.56 -6.18 -9.31
CA MET A 258 -2.70 -6.53 -8.17
C MET A 258 -3.39 -7.52 -7.24
N PRO A 259 -2.62 -8.33 -6.47
CA PRO A 259 -3.17 -9.17 -5.41
C PRO A 259 -3.90 -8.34 -4.37
N ILE A 260 -4.92 -8.90 -3.74
CA ILE A 260 -5.69 -8.24 -2.68
C ILE A 260 -4.81 -8.06 -1.45
N THR A 261 -4.51 -6.81 -1.12
CA THR A 261 -3.63 -6.45 0.00
C THR A 261 -4.38 -6.02 1.25
N GLY A 262 -5.61 -5.51 1.10
CA GLY A 262 -6.39 -4.95 2.19
C GLY A 262 -5.92 -3.55 2.61
N LEU A 263 -5.31 -2.79 1.71
CA LEU A 263 -4.87 -1.41 1.97
C LEU A 263 -6.02 -0.42 1.77
N PRO A 264 -6.22 0.50 2.72
CA PRO A 264 -7.26 1.51 2.60
C PRO A 264 -6.94 2.55 1.53
N LEU A 265 -7.98 3.06 0.88
CA LEU A 265 -7.90 4.21 -0.02
C LEU A 265 -7.85 5.51 0.82
N PRO A 266 -6.84 6.38 0.64
CA PRO A 266 -6.71 7.61 1.40
C PRO A 266 -7.99 8.45 1.38
N PHE A 267 -8.36 9.07 2.51
CA PHE A 267 -9.54 9.94 2.72
C PHE A 267 -10.92 9.28 2.55
N ILE A 268 -11.03 8.15 1.85
CA ILE A 268 -12.31 7.55 1.46
C ILE A 268 -12.63 6.31 2.29
N SER A 269 -11.63 5.46 2.58
CA SER A 269 -11.82 4.26 3.41
C SER A 269 -12.10 4.59 4.87
N ALA A 270 -12.85 3.72 5.55
CA ALA A 270 -13.29 3.89 6.93
C ALA A 270 -12.20 3.67 8.01
N GLY A 271 -10.92 3.67 7.65
CA GLY A 271 -9.78 3.45 8.56
C GLY A 271 -9.50 4.65 9.47
N ARG A 272 -10.03 4.66 10.70
CA ARG A 272 -9.90 5.80 11.63
C ARG A 272 -8.45 6.15 11.94
N THR A 273 -7.63 5.19 12.36
CA THR A 273 -6.20 5.40 12.65
C THR A 273 -5.42 5.86 11.43
N PHE A 274 -5.70 5.24 10.27
CA PHE A 274 -5.10 5.60 9.01
C PHE A 274 -5.39 7.06 8.64
N LEU A 275 -6.65 7.50 8.76
CA LEU A 275 -7.04 8.87 8.45
C LEU A 275 -6.33 9.90 9.34
N VAL A 276 -6.26 9.64 10.66
CA VAL A 276 -5.56 10.52 11.60
C VAL A 276 -4.08 10.65 11.25
N VAL A 277 -3.41 9.53 10.99
CA VAL A 277 -1.98 9.53 10.61
C VAL A 277 -1.76 10.23 9.26
N LEU A 278 -2.66 9.99 8.30
CA LEU A 278 -2.61 10.65 7.00
C LEU A 278 -2.76 12.17 7.12
N LEU A 279 -3.72 12.64 7.91
CA LEU A 279 -3.91 14.09 8.17
C LEU A 279 -2.71 14.69 8.89
N ALA A 280 -2.12 13.97 9.85
CA ALA A 280 -0.89 14.41 10.51
C ALA A 280 0.29 14.53 9.53
N MET A 281 0.45 13.55 8.61
CA MET A 281 1.48 13.64 7.56
C MET A 281 1.25 14.84 6.64
N LEU A 282 0.01 15.10 6.23
CA LEU A 282 -0.32 16.26 5.38
C LEU A 282 -0.14 17.57 6.11
N GLY A 283 -0.43 17.62 7.43
CA GLY A 283 -0.12 18.79 8.25
C GLY A 283 1.37 19.13 8.26
N ILE A 284 2.25 18.12 8.33
CA ILE A 284 3.69 18.33 8.22
C ILE A 284 4.08 18.78 6.81
N VAL A 285 3.50 18.18 5.75
CA VAL A 285 3.71 18.61 4.36
C VAL A 285 3.32 20.10 4.18
N GLN A 286 2.18 20.48 4.76
CA GLN A 286 1.72 21.89 4.73
C GLN A 286 2.66 22.81 5.52
N SER A 287 3.15 22.37 6.68
CA SER A 287 4.16 23.11 7.45
C SER A 287 5.43 23.37 6.63
N VAL A 288 5.93 22.33 5.93
CA VAL A 288 7.08 22.48 5.02
C VAL A 288 6.78 23.52 3.92
N ALA A 289 5.57 23.51 3.36
CA ALA A 289 5.19 24.46 2.32
C ALA A 289 5.15 25.92 2.82
N VAL A 290 4.64 26.14 4.03
CA VAL A 290 4.51 27.49 4.61
C VAL A 290 5.86 28.10 4.97
N HIS A 291 6.77 27.30 5.54
CA HIS A 291 8.09 27.80 5.97
C HIS A 291 9.13 27.91 4.83
N GLN A 292 8.75 27.60 3.60
CA GLN A 292 9.59 27.84 2.41
C GLN A 292 9.70 29.32 2.01
N GLU A 293 8.74 30.13 2.44
CA GLU A 293 8.65 31.55 2.06
C GLU A 293 9.47 32.47 3.01
N GLU A 294 10.05 31.92 4.08
CA GLU A 294 10.77 32.71 5.11
C GLU A 294 12.31 32.67 4.96
N ASP A 295 12.86 31.85 4.05
CA ASP A 295 14.29 31.73 3.73
C ASP A 295 14.61 32.33 2.33
#